data_604e37aff9e2b0d9b2041c69475f6e39
#
_entry.id   604e37aff9e2b0d9b2041c69475f6e39
#
_cell.length_a   1.000
_cell.length_b   1.000
_cell.length_c   1.000
_cell.angle_alpha   90.00
_cell.angle_beta   90.00
_cell.angle_gamma   90.00
#
_symmetry.space_group_name_H-M   'P 1'
#
loop_
_entity.id
_entity.type
_entity.pdbx_description
1 polymer ?
#
loop_
_entity_poly.entity_id
_entity_poly.type
_entity_poly.pdbx_seq_one_letter_code
_entity_poly.pdbx_strand_id
1 'polypeptide(L)'
;MNFFFNPDGVAIIGASDNPLRGGYHILNNISGGYKGRIYPVNPKHDSILDMTCYPDIASIPDDFDLAIYFIPATFLPSVIEECAKKHVRGIIIESAGFAEVGEEGKKLQEECVALAGKYNIRLWGPNCMGLLDGHSRHVFSFMYTDLWKTLMVPGNVSMIVQSGLLSAIFLMMILEQGGMGISKICSIGNKSDVNETDLLEYLINDPFTEVVGLYIESIVDVRRFMKLCQSTSKPIIVLKGGRSPSGARAAVSHTASLAGNYTIMQHAFTQTGVIPAYDFNELTDLLRGFSKTGYRKSDGGTAVITFSGGGGIVTADFLHDCDLPLATLADDTLQSIKEVFPTWMEPSNPVDIWPAVEKNGVEPVYTKVMDAAIHDDGVDSLIVQVFSGRCDSSMFRSISRLKKELDKPVIVWVAGMREPLHTFKRGLEEMGIPVFEEIGRGVRFLHAVKQHYNKKPYNLSIS
;
A
#
# COMPACT_ATOMS: atom_id res chain seq x y z
N MET A 1 4.81 13.75 -15.17
CA MET A 1 5.14 12.67 -14.17
C MET A 1 5.58 11.38 -14.85
N ASN A 2 5.03 11.00 -16.02
CA ASN A 2 5.30 9.68 -16.65
C ASN A 2 6.79 9.40 -16.90
N PHE A 3 7.61 10.41 -17.20
CA PHE A 3 9.04 10.24 -17.43
C PHE A 3 9.84 9.78 -16.20
N PHE A 4 9.32 9.91 -14.98
CA PHE A 4 9.93 9.28 -13.80
C PHE A 4 9.71 7.76 -13.78
N PHE A 5 8.58 7.28 -14.27
CA PHE A 5 8.23 5.86 -14.25
C PHE A 5 8.66 5.13 -15.53
N ASN A 6 8.63 5.82 -16.66
CA ASN A 6 8.92 5.29 -17.99
C ASN A 6 9.86 6.23 -18.76
N PRO A 7 11.12 6.41 -18.32
CA PRO A 7 12.10 7.18 -19.06
C PRO A 7 12.63 6.40 -20.27
N ASP A 8 13.10 7.10 -21.31
CA ASP A 8 13.81 6.48 -22.45
C ASP A 8 15.28 6.25 -22.15
N GLY A 9 15.87 7.05 -21.26
CA GLY A 9 17.23 6.93 -20.80
C GLY A 9 17.42 7.43 -19.38
N VAL A 10 18.32 6.78 -18.62
CA VAL A 10 18.61 7.10 -17.21
C VAL A 10 20.10 7.26 -17.00
N ALA A 11 20.54 8.41 -16.50
CA ALA A 11 21.90 8.62 -16.02
C ALA A 11 21.99 8.40 -14.50
N ILE A 12 23.00 7.65 -14.05
CA ILE A 12 23.25 7.39 -12.63
C ILE A 12 24.49 8.18 -12.20
N ILE A 13 24.28 9.30 -11.50
CA ILE A 13 25.33 10.21 -11.05
C ILE A 13 25.84 9.73 -9.70
N GLY A 14 27.08 9.26 -9.67
CA GLY A 14 27.67 8.57 -8.53
C GLY A 14 27.56 7.04 -8.62
N ALA A 15 27.43 6.48 -9.84
CA ALA A 15 27.55 5.05 -10.06
C ALA A 15 28.87 4.49 -9.49
N SER A 16 28.85 3.25 -9.00
CA SER A 16 30.00 2.63 -8.34
C SER A 16 30.08 1.14 -8.67
N ASP A 17 31.30 0.62 -8.71
CA ASP A 17 31.62 -0.82 -8.79
C ASP A 17 31.68 -1.49 -7.40
N ASN A 18 31.71 -0.69 -6.33
CA ASN A 18 31.81 -1.17 -4.95
C ASN A 18 30.46 -1.57 -4.38
N PRO A 19 30.22 -2.87 -4.06
CA PRO A 19 28.95 -3.38 -3.52
C PRO A 19 28.53 -2.77 -2.16
N LEU A 20 29.43 -2.08 -1.47
CA LEU A 20 29.12 -1.37 -0.22
C LEU A 20 28.59 0.06 -0.44
N ARG A 21 28.47 0.49 -1.68
CA ARG A 21 28.04 1.84 -2.05
C ARG A 21 26.63 1.81 -2.65
N GLY A 22 25.81 2.81 -2.31
CA GLY A 22 24.45 2.93 -2.86
C GLY A 22 24.43 3.08 -4.38
N GLY A 23 25.41 3.78 -4.99
CA GLY A 23 25.53 3.88 -6.45
C GLY A 23 25.71 2.54 -7.18
N TYR A 24 26.29 1.53 -6.51
CA TYR A 24 26.31 0.15 -7.01
C TYR A 24 24.92 -0.45 -7.02
N HIS A 25 24.19 -0.32 -5.91
CA HIS A 25 22.86 -0.89 -5.80
C HIS A 25 21.87 -0.26 -6.77
N ILE A 26 21.94 1.07 -6.98
CA ILE A 26 21.12 1.76 -7.98
C ILE A 26 21.36 1.17 -9.37
N LEU A 27 22.63 1.09 -9.79
CA LEU A 27 22.99 0.58 -11.12
C LEU A 27 22.58 -0.89 -11.28
N ASN A 28 22.85 -1.75 -10.27
CA ASN A 28 22.50 -3.15 -10.28
C ASN A 28 20.99 -3.37 -10.32
N ASN A 29 20.21 -2.56 -9.58
CA ASN A 29 18.75 -2.62 -9.56
C ASN A 29 18.16 -2.24 -10.91
N ILE A 30 18.63 -1.15 -11.51
CA ILE A 30 18.17 -0.68 -12.81
C ILE A 30 18.47 -1.72 -13.88
N SER A 31 19.71 -2.24 -13.92
CA SER A 31 20.12 -3.26 -14.89
C SER A 31 19.31 -4.55 -14.80
N GLY A 32 18.74 -4.85 -13.64
CA GLY A 32 17.92 -6.04 -13.39
C GLY A 32 16.53 -6.04 -14.02
N GLY A 33 16.01 -4.87 -14.43
CA GLY A 33 14.62 -4.76 -14.93
C GLY A 33 14.42 -3.77 -16.07
N TYR A 34 15.05 -2.60 -16.01
CA TYR A 34 14.89 -1.54 -16.98
C TYR A 34 15.49 -1.91 -18.34
N LYS A 35 14.78 -1.60 -19.43
CA LYS A 35 15.15 -1.96 -20.81
C LYS A 35 15.62 -0.76 -21.65
N GLY A 36 15.52 0.45 -21.12
CA GLY A 36 16.01 1.66 -21.77
C GLY A 36 17.53 1.82 -21.65
N ARG A 37 18.03 2.96 -22.07
CA ARG A 37 19.47 3.28 -22.07
C ARG A 37 19.92 3.66 -20.66
N ILE A 38 21.05 3.10 -20.22
CA ILE A 38 21.64 3.34 -18.88
C ILE A 38 23.00 3.99 -19.06
N TYR A 39 23.23 5.09 -18.37
CA TYR A 39 24.47 5.86 -18.43
C TYR A 39 25.07 6.01 -17.02
N PRO A 40 25.98 5.10 -16.61
CA PRO A 40 26.77 5.29 -15.39
C PRO A 40 27.66 6.53 -15.50
N VAL A 41 27.66 7.38 -14.47
CA VAL A 41 28.48 8.60 -14.44
C VAL A 41 29.36 8.58 -13.19
N ASN A 42 30.67 8.50 -13.39
CA ASN A 42 31.69 8.58 -12.35
C ASN A 42 33.06 8.90 -12.94
N PRO A 43 33.75 10.00 -12.55
CA PRO A 43 35.05 10.40 -13.12
C PRO A 43 36.20 9.46 -12.79
N LYS A 44 36.02 8.44 -11.98
CA LYS A 44 37.08 7.51 -11.54
C LYS A 44 37.07 6.16 -12.26
N HIS A 45 36.10 5.93 -13.14
CA HIS A 45 35.91 4.63 -13.80
C HIS A 45 35.63 4.83 -15.30
N ASP A 46 36.23 3.98 -16.15
CA ASP A 46 35.91 3.89 -17.58
C ASP A 46 34.74 2.91 -17.85
N SER A 47 34.55 1.96 -16.96
CA SER A 47 33.43 0.99 -17.01
C SER A 47 32.97 0.54 -15.63
N ILE A 48 31.69 0.25 -15.45
CA ILE A 48 31.08 -0.30 -14.22
C ILE A 48 30.04 -1.34 -14.64
N LEU A 49 30.10 -2.57 -14.07
CA LEU A 49 29.18 -3.67 -14.40
C LEU A 49 29.05 -3.91 -15.91
N ASP A 50 30.17 -3.96 -16.60
CA ASP A 50 30.31 -4.14 -18.07
C ASP A 50 29.63 -3.05 -18.92
N MET A 51 29.25 -1.91 -18.33
CA MET A 51 28.72 -0.73 -19.03
C MET A 51 29.76 0.37 -19.10
N THR A 52 29.81 1.10 -20.24
CA THR A 52 30.63 2.30 -20.38
C THR A 52 30.25 3.31 -19.29
N CYS A 53 31.26 3.81 -18.56
CA CYS A 53 31.07 4.84 -17.55
C CYS A 53 31.59 6.17 -18.09
N TYR A 54 30.77 7.21 -17.91
CA TYR A 54 31.09 8.56 -18.40
C TYR A 54 31.70 9.40 -17.26
N PRO A 55 32.71 10.22 -17.51
CA PRO A 55 33.31 11.05 -16.46
C PRO A 55 32.35 12.14 -15.93
N ASP A 56 31.45 12.62 -16.79
CA ASP A 56 30.47 13.67 -16.51
C ASP A 56 29.24 13.51 -17.42
N ILE A 57 28.21 14.31 -17.15
CA ILE A 57 26.95 14.30 -17.92
C ILE A 57 27.16 14.80 -19.36
N ALA A 58 28.06 15.76 -19.56
CA ALA A 58 28.32 16.36 -20.86
C ALA A 58 28.89 15.33 -21.85
N SER A 59 29.67 14.37 -21.36
CA SER A 59 30.31 13.31 -22.13
C SER A 59 29.36 12.19 -22.58
N ILE A 60 28.11 12.14 -22.06
CA ILE A 60 27.09 11.19 -22.53
C ILE A 60 26.71 11.55 -23.97
N PRO A 61 26.81 10.62 -24.95
CA PRO A 61 26.59 10.96 -26.36
C PRO A 61 25.14 11.24 -26.71
N ASP A 62 24.20 10.65 -25.97
CA ASP A 62 22.76 10.68 -26.25
C ASP A 62 22.01 11.63 -25.30
N ASP A 63 20.80 12.03 -25.69
CA ASP A 63 19.83 12.63 -24.78
C ASP A 63 19.17 11.57 -23.90
N PHE A 64 18.77 11.95 -22.70
CA PHE A 64 18.09 11.09 -21.73
C PHE A 64 17.10 11.90 -20.88
N ASP A 65 16.10 11.23 -20.30
CA ASP A 65 15.02 11.93 -19.62
C ASP A 65 15.23 12.10 -18.11
N LEU A 66 15.91 11.13 -17.48
CA LEU A 66 15.97 10.99 -16.04
C LEU A 66 17.40 10.88 -15.54
N ALA A 67 17.73 11.65 -14.51
CA ALA A 67 18.95 11.46 -13.73
C ALA A 67 18.62 10.91 -12.34
N ILE A 68 19.44 9.99 -11.83
CA ILE A 68 19.42 9.56 -10.43
C ILE A 68 20.69 10.08 -9.77
N TYR A 69 20.51 10.89 -8.74
CA TYR A 69 21.58 11.60 -8.07
C TYR A 69 21.94 10.95 -6.73
N PHE A 70 23.18 10.48 -6.61
CA PHE A 70 23.69 9.82 -5.40
C PHE A 70 25.13 10.21 -5.06
N ILE A 71 25.39 11.53 -5.05
CA ILE A 71 26.68 12.13 -4.60
C ILE A 71 26.39 13.23 -3.56
N PRO A 72 27.41 13.84 -2.90
CA PRO A 72 27.18 14.87 -1.87
C PRO A 72 26.32 16.05 -2.38
N ALA A 73 25.39 16.50 -1.52
CA ALA A 73 24.37 17.51 -1.83
C ALA A 73 24.92 18.80 -2.50
N THR A 74 26.11 19.22 -2.10
CA THR A 74 26.77 20.46 -2.58
C THR A 74 27.04 20.48 -4.09
N PHE A 75 27.06 19.33 -4.76
CA PHE A 75 27.28 19.27 -6.22
C PHE A 75 25.96 19.35 -7.03
N LEU A 76 24.80 19.31 -6.38
CA LEU A 76 23.52 19.27 -7.09
C LEU A 76 23.27 20.50 -7.97
N PRO A 77 23.58 21.75 -7.57
CA PRO A 77 23.38 22.92 -8.45
C PRO A 77 24.11 22.78 -9.81
N SER A 78 25.38 22.37 -9.81
CA SER A 78 26.12 22.15 -11.06
C SER A 78 25.57 21.02 -11.90
N VAL A 79 25.11 19.95 -11.26
CA VAL A 79 24.46 18.81 -11.94
C VAL A 79 23.14 19.21 -12.60
N ILE A 80 22.34 20.07 -11.97
CA ILE A 80 21.10 20.60 -12.57
C ILE A 80 21.44 21.38 -13.85
N GLU A 81 22.48 22.22 -13.84
CA GLU A 81 22.91 22.97 -15.02
C GLU A 81 23.40 22.08 -16.15
N GLU A 82 24.12 21.01 -15.84
CA GLU A 82 24.58 20.02 -16.83
C GLU A 82 23.36 19.22 -17.38
N CYS A 83 22.44 18.80 -16.53
CA CYS A 83 21.21 18.13 -16.93
C CYS A 83 20.36 19.02 -17.86
N ALA A 84 20.31 20.32 -17.60
CA ALA A 84 19.58 21.28 -18.45
C ALA A 84 20.12 21.33 -19.88
N LYS A 85 21.44 21.19 -20.08
CA LYS A 85 22.08 21.15 -21.41
C LYS A 85 21.75 19.87 -22.18
N LYS A 86 21.37 18.81 -21.48
CA LYS A 86 20.97 17.49 -22.02
C LYS A 86 19.44 17.29 -22.06
N HIS A 87 18.66 18.34 -21.86
CA HIS A 87 17.19 18.32 -21.89
C HIS A 87 16.56 17.31 -20.92
N VAL A 88 17.24 17.02 -19.79
CA VAL A 88 16.73 16.13 -18.73
C VAL A 88 15.44 16.71 -18.14
N ARG A 89 14.44 15.88 -17.98
CA ARG A 89 13.11 16.27 -17.53
C ARG A 89 12.94 16.13 -16.01
N GLY A 90 13.69 15.23 -15.38
CA GLY A 90 13.61 14.98 -13.96
C GLY A 90 14.88 14.46 -13.32
N ILE A 91 15.04 14.73 -12.03
CA ILE A 91 16.14 14.23 -11.21
C ILE A 91 15.55 13.59 -9.94
N ILE A 92 15.86 12.33 -9.71
CA ILE A 92 15.59 11.64 -8.42
C ILE A 92 16.83 11.84 -7.55
N ILE A 93 16.66 12.49 -6.40
CA ILE A 93 17.75 12.84 -5.49
C ILE A 93 17.64 11.94 -4.25
N GLU A 94 18.44 10.88 -4.24
CA GLU A 94 18.43 9.92 -3.13
C GLU A 94 19.38 10.34 -2.01
N SER A 95 20.32 11.23 -2.30
CA SER A 95 21.26 11.78 -1.30
C SER A 95 20.56 12.63 -0.25
N ALA A 96 21.07 12.57 0.98
CA ALA A 96 20.77 13.48 2.07
C ALA A 96 21.73 14.69 2.08
N GLY A 97 21.53 15.63 3.00
CA GLY A 97 22.33 16.84 3.17
C GLY A 97 21.62 18.13 2.76
N PHE A 98 20.28 18.12 2.79
CA PHE A 98 19.41 19.24 2.43
C PHE A 98 18.65 19.78 3.65
N ALA A 99 17.38 20.13 3.53
CA ALA A 99 16.61 20.77 4.60
C ALA A 99 16.60 20.01 5.94
N GLU A 100 16.77 18.70 5.94
CA GLU A 100 16.82 17.85 7.12
C GLU A 100 18.09 18.06 8.00
N VAL A 101 19.14 18.66 7.45
CA VAL A 101 20.37 18.95 8.22
C VAL A 101 20.44 20.38 8.75
N GLY A 102 19.36 21.17 8.59
CA GLY A 102 19.25 22.52 9.14
C GLY A 102 19.28 23.64 8.10
N GLU A 103 19.49 24.89 8.56
CA GLU A 103 19.30 26.10 7.73
C GLU A 103 20.21 26.17 6.47
N GLU A 104 21.44 25.72 6.55
CA GLU A 104 22.35 25.71 5.38
C GLU A 104 21.86 24.71 4.33
N GLY A 105 21.47 23.50 4.75
CA GLY A 105 20.91 22.50 3.85
C GLY A 105 19.56 22.94 3.26
N LYS A 106 18.76 23.67 4.03
CA LYS A 106 17.49 24.25 3.55
C LYS A 106 17.73 25.29 2.46
N LYS A 107 18.69 26.20 2.64
CA LYS A 107 19.07 27.18 1.61
C LYS A 107 19.54 26.50 0.33
N LEU A 108 20.36 25.47 0.46
CA LEU A 108 20.83 24.69 -0.70
C LEU A 108 19.63 24.01 -1.42
N GLN A 109 18.68 23.44 -0.68
CA GLN A 109 17.48 22.86 -1.26
C GLN A 109 16.65 23.89 -2.02
N GLU A 110 16.42 25.08 -1.43
CA GLU A 110 15.68 26.19 -2.06
C GLU A 110 16.37 26.69 -3.32
N GLU A 111 17.71 26.81 -3.30
CA GLU A 111 18.52 27.15 -4.48
C GLU A 111 18.35 26.12 -5.60
N CYS A 112 18.44 24.82 -5.27
CA CYS A 112 18.27 23.74 -6.24
C CYS A 112 16.86 23.75 -6.86
N VAL A 113 15.81 23.97 -6.07
CA VAL A 113 14.42 24.06 -6.55
C VAL A 113 14.24 25.24 -7.50
N ALA A 114 14.78 26.41 -7.13
CA ALA A 114 14.71 27.60 -7.99
C ALA A 114 15.46 27.40 -9.32
N LEU A 115 16.65 26.79 -9.26
CA LEU A 115 17.46 26.50 -10.43
C LEU A 115 16.80 25.49 -11.36
N ALA A 116 16.28 24.39 -10.82
CA ALA A 116 15.55 23.38 -11.57
C ALA A 116 14.28 23.94 -12.23
N GLY A 117 13.54 24.79 -11.50
CA GLY A 117 12.39 25.51 -12.03
C GLY A 117 12.72 26.40 -13.23
N LYS A 118 13.88 27.08 -13.23
CA LYS A 118 14.36 27.87 -14.35
C LYS A 118 14.54 27.05 -15.64
N TYR A 119 14.90 25.76 -15.51
CA TYR A 119 15.15 24.85 -16.62
C TYR A 119 14.00 23.87 -16.89
N ASN A 120 12.87 24.01 -16.20
CA ASN A 120 11.73 23.06 -16.26
C ASN A 120 12.10 21.60 -15.92
N ILE A 121 13.07 21.42 -15.03
CA ILE A 121 13.45 20.12 -14.50
C ILE A 121 12.67 19.87 -13.21
N ARG A 122 12.00 18.71 -13.10
CA ARG A 122 11.31 18.32 -11.87
C ARG A 122 12.27 17.58 -10.92
N LEU A 123 12.20 17.91 -9.64
CA LEU A 123 13.02 17.28 -8.59
C LEU A 123 12.17 16.34 -7.74
N TRP A 124 12.59 15.08 -7.64
CA TRP A 124 12.00 14.08 -6.76
C TRP A 124 12.91 13.86 -5.55
N GLY A 125 12.38 13.95 -4.34
CA GLY A 125 13.16 13.95 -3.09
C GLY A 125 13.44 15.38 -2.60
N PRO A 126 14.64 15.70 -2.10
CA PRO A 126 15.78 14.81 -1.81
C PRO A 126 15.58 13.90 -0.61
N ASN A 127 16.64 13.18 -0.19
CA ASN A 127 16.64 12.32 0.99
C ASN A 127 15.53 11.25 0.92
N CYS A 128 15.46 10.56 -0.20
CA CYS A 128 14.45 9.54 -0.49
C CYS A 128 15.09 8.20 -0.91
N MET A 129 14.26 7.18 -1.03
CA MET A 129 14.67 5.87 -1.57
C MET A 129 14.21 5.66 -3.02
N GLY A 130 13.85 6.73 -3.73
CA GLY A 130 13.45 6.66 -5.12
C GLY A 130 12.09 5.97 -5.33
N LEU A 131 11.99 5.18 -6.39
CA LEU A 131 10.73 4.52 -6.76
C LEU A 131 10.92 3.09 -7.25
N LEU A 132 9.84 2.30 -7.08
CA LEU A 132 9.68 0.98 -7.66
C LEU A 132 8.40 0.92 -8.48
N ASP A 133 8.45 0.23 -9.62
CA ASP A 133 7.28 -0.17 -10.40
C ASP A 133 7.29 -1.70 -10.55
N GLY A 134 6.27 -2.36 -10.00
CA GLY A 134 6.16 -3.82 -9.98
C GLY A 134 5.87 -4.43 -11.35
N HIS A 135 5.16 -3.72 -12.22
CA HIS A 135 4.80 -4.21 -13.55
C HIS A 135 5.94 -4.08 -14.57
N SER A 136 6.56 -2.90 -14.64
CA SER A 136 7.72 -2.70 -15.51
C SER A 136 9.01 -3.28 -14.94
N ARG A 137 9.02 -3.59 -13.64
CA ARG A 137 10.19 -3.99 -12.85
C ARG A 137 11.27 -2.92 -12.81
N HIS A 138 10.89 -1.66 -12.94
CA HIS A 138 11.81 -0.55 -12.77
C HIS A 138 12.06 -0.31 -11.28
N VAL A 139 13.31 -0.40 -10.86
CA VAL A 139 13.73 -0.16 -9.48
C VAL A 139 14.81 0.91 -9.50
N PHE A 140 14.39 2.15 -9.34
CA PHE A 140 15.24 3.32 -9.26
C PHE A 140 15.47 3.65 -7.78
N SER A 141 16.37 2.88 -7.14
CA SER A 141 16.60 2.93 -5.70
C SER A 141 17.94 2.30 -5.32
N PHE A 142 18.58 2.84 -4.28
CA PHE A 142 19.78 2.24 -3.67
C PHE A 142 19.49 1.06 -2.74
N MET A 143 18.26 0.61 -2.65
CA MET A 143 17.86 -0.55 -1.83
C MET A 143 18.60 -1.83 -2.27
N TYR A 144 18.96 -2.68 -1.30
CA TYR A 144 19.61 -3.96 -1.59
C TYR A 144 18.75 -4.83 -2.50
N THR A 145 19.35 -5.34 -3.58
CA THR A 145 18.67 -6.14 -4.61
C THR A 145 17.97 -7.37 -4.06
N ASP A 146 18.56 -8.04 -3.08
CA ASP A 146 18.04 -9.27 -2.47
C ASP A 146 16.70 -9.05 -1.74
N LEU A 147 16.40 -7.80 -1.32
CA LEU A 147 15.17 -7.47 -0.62
C LEU A 147 13.93 -7.49 -1.52
N TRP A 148 14.08 -7.36 -2.83
CA TRP A 148 12.92 -7.21 -3.72
C TRP A 148 12.90 -8.19 -4.90
N LYS A 149 14.06 -8.60 -5.40
CA LYS A 149 14.19 -9.29 -6.70
C LYS A 149 13.40 -10.58 -6.81
N THR A 150 13.33 -11.36 -5.74
CA THR A 150 12.63 -12.65 -5.69
C THR A 150 11.21 -12.57 -5.15
N LEU A 151 10.91 -11.56 -4.36
CA LEU A 151 9.65 -11.45 -3.60
C LEU A 151 8.65 -10.47 -4.22
N MET A 152 9.11 -9.53 -5.06
CA MET A 152 8.22 -8.54 -5.67
C MET A 152 7.30 -9.19 -6.71
N VAL A 153 6.01 -9.18 -6.42
CA VAL A 153 4.94 -9.65 -7.30
C VAL A 153 4.20 -8.44 -7.84
N PRO A 154 4.00 -8.32 -9.17
CA PRO A 154 3.13 -7.29 -9.75
C PRO A 154 1.71 -7.37 -9.19
N GLY A 155 1.08 -6.23 -8.95
CA GLY A 155 -0.27 -6.17 -8.42
C GLY A 155 -0.87 -4.77 -8.49
N ASN A 156 -1.86 -4.51 -7.65
CA ASN A 156 -2.72 -3.33 -7.76
C ASN A 156 -2.57 -2.32 -6.61
N VAL A 157 -1.61 -2.52 -5.72
CA VAL A 157 -1.37 -1.61 -4.59
C VAL A 157 -0.23 -0.66 -4.89
N SER A 158 -0.47 0.64 -4.71
CA SER A 158 0.58 1.66 -4.77
C SER A 158 0.73 2.36 -3.42
N MET A 159 1.96 2.80 -3.12
CA MET A 159 2.26 3.53 -1.89
C MET A 159 3.05 4.81 -2.17
N ILE A 160 2.74 5.86 -1.42
CA ILE A 160 3.51 7.10 -1.32
C ILE A 160 4.02 7.20 0.11
N VAL A 161 5.33 7.23 0.29
CA VAL A 161 5.97 7.18 1.62
C VAL A 161 6.90 8.37 1.78
N GLN A 162 6.62 9.23 2.75
CA GLN A 162 7.42 10.43 3.00
C GLN A 162 8.79 10.11 3.60
N SER A 163 8.95 8.99 4.33
CA SER A 163 10.20 8.56 4.92
C SER A 163 10.96 7.59 4.02
N GLY A 164 12.25 7.83 3.77
CA GLY A 164 13.10 6.95 2.97
C GLY A 164 13.15 5.52 3.52
N LEU A 165 13.64 5.35 4.76
CA LEU A 165 13.82 4.01 5.35
C LEU A 165 12.48 3.28 5.59
N LEU A 166 11.41 3.99 5.96
CA LEU A 166 10.08 3.38 6.09
C LEU A 166 9.56 2.82 4.78
N SER A 167 9.95 3.38 3.63
CA SER A 167 9.59 2.81 2.32
C SER A 167 10.11 1.39 2.16
N ALA A 168 11.36 1.13 2.55
CA ALA A 168 11.94 -0.21 2.54
C ALA A 168 11.28 -1.14 3.58
N ILE A 169 10.98 -0.62 4.78
CA ILE A 169 10.30 -1.40 5.83
C ILE A 169 8.89 -1.80 5.36
N PHE A 170 8.11 -0.91 4.79
CA PHE A 170 6.80 -1.24 4.24
C PHE A 170 6.89 -2.27 3.12
N LEU A 171 7.85 -2.11 2.21
CA LEU A 171 8.07 -3.10 1.17
C LEU A 171 8.38 -4.48 1.76
N MET A 172 9.28 -4.57 2.73
CA MET A 172 9.60 -5.84 3.41
C MET A 172 8.36 -6.45 4.09
N MET A 173 7.58 -5.64 4.82
CA MET A 173 6.34 -6.11 5.46
C MET A 173 5.34 -6.65 4.43
N ILE A 174 5.17 -5.97 3.31
CA ILE A 174 4.29 -6.40 2.22
C ILE A 174 4.78 -7.72 1.62
N LEU A 175 6.06 -7.80 1.32
CA LEU A 175 6.67 -8.98 0.67
C LEU A 175 6.67 -10.21 1.59
N GLU A 176 6.94 -10.03 2.88
CA GLU A 176 6.96 -11.11 3.88
C GLU A 176 5.56 -11.64 4.18
N GLN A 177 4.59 -10.76 4.36
CA GLN A 177 3.20 -11.18 4.62
C GLN A 177 2.58 -11.91 3.43
N GLY A 178 3.07 -11.64 2.21
CA GLY A 178 2.52 -12.21 0.98
C GLY A 178 1.09 -11.75 0.68
N GLY A 179 0.51 -12.35 -0.35
CA GLY A 179 -0.91 -12.13 -0.69
C GLY A 179 -1.26 -10.74 -1.24
N MET A 180 -0.30 -9.82 -1.39
CA MET A 180 -0.50 -8.49 -1.95
C MET A 180 0.57 -8.20 -3.01
N GLY A 181 0.14 -7.86 -4.21
CA GLY A 181 1.04 -7.43 -5.28
C GLY A 181 1.20 -5.91 -5.31
N ILE A 182 2.35 -5.47 -5.81
CA ILE A 182 2.74 -4.06 -5.87
C ILE A 182 2.55 -3.51 -7.27
N SER A 183 1.84 -2.38 -7.41
CA SER A 183 1.90 -1.56 -8.60
C SER A 183 3.11 -0.62 -8.52
N LYS A 184 3.09 0.34 -7.60
CA LYS A 184 4.19 1.32 -7.45
C LYS A 184 4.48 1.64 -5.98
N ILE A 185 5.76 1.86 -5.65
CA ILE A 185 6.18 2.42 -4.36
C ILE A 185 7.00 3.66 -4.64
N CYS A 186 6.57 4.78 -4.06
CA CYS A 186 7.12 6.11 -4.25
C CYS A 186 7.64 6.65 -2.92
N SER A 187 8.95 6.67 -2.73
CA SER A 187 9.57 7.33 -1.58
C SER A 187 9.86 8.78 -1.94
N ILE A 188 9.30 9.73 -1.20
CA ILE A 188 9.35 11.15 -1.57
C ILE A 188 10.28 12.02 -0.72
N GLY A 189 10.81 11.50 0.38
CA GLY A 189 11.78 12.20 1.24
C GLY A 189 11.30 13.59 1.67
N ASN A 190 12.14 14.61 1.45
CA ASN A 190 11.84 16.01 1.79
C ASN A 190 10.74 16.63 0.90
N LYS A 191 10.39 16.00 -0.25
CA LYS A 191 9.35 16.47 -1.19
C LYS A 191 9.49 17.95 -1.57
N SER A 192 10.67 18.32 -1.99
CA SER A 192 11.02 19.73 -2.26
C SER A 192 10.31 20.32 -3.48
N ASP A 193 9.95 19.48 -4.47
CA ASP A 193 9.16 19.83 -5.66
C ASP A 193 8.07 18.79 -5.88
N VAL A 194 8.42 17.57 -6.33
CA VAL A 194 7.44 16.48 -6.46
C VAL A 194 6.95 16.07 -5.07
N ASN A 195 5.65 16.13 -4.85
CA ASN A 195 5.03 15.88 -3.56
C ASN A 195 3.95 14.80 -3.62
N GLU A 196 3.35 14.49 -2.46
CA GLU A 196 2.32 13.47 -2.32
C GLU A 196 1.08 13.72 -3.18
N THR A 197 0.75 14.98 -3.44
CA THR A 197 -0.43 15.35 -4.24
C THR A 197 -0.19 15.11 -5.73
N ASP A 198 1.01 15.42 -6.23
CA ASP A 198 1.40 15.16 -7.62
C ASP A 198 1.40 13.65 -7.92
N LEU A 199 1.92 12.87 -6.97
CA LEU A 199 1.93 11.42 -7.10
C LEU A 199 0.54 10.79 -6.96
N LEU A 200 -0.27 11.30 -6.04
CA LEU A 200 -1.65 10.84 -5.92
C LEU A 200 -2.41 11.05 -7.24
N GLU A 201 -2.27 12.22 -7.88
CA GLU A 201 -2.88 12.49 -9.18
C GLU A 201 -2.40 11.51 -10.26
N TYR A 202 -1.11 11.17 -10.26
CA TYR A 202 -0.57 10.16 -11.16
C TYR A 202 -1.17 8.77 -10.88
N LEU A 203 -1.20 8.34 -9.61
CA LEU A 203 -1.64 7.00 -9.22
C LEU A 203 -3.14 6.76 -9.37
N ILE A 204 -3.97 7.77 -9.16
CA ILE A 204 -5.43 7.62 -9.41
C ILE A 204 -5.74 7.42 -10.90
N ASN A 205 -4.88 7.91 -11.79
CA ASN A 205 -5.00 7.72 -13.23
C ASN A 205 -4.20 6.52 -13.77
N ASP A 206 -3.38 5.88 -12.94
CA ASP A 206 -2.62 4.69 -13.31
C ASP A 206 -3.54 3.46 -13.44
N PRO A 207 -3.55 2.77 -14.59
CA PRO A 207 -4.45 1.63 -14.81
C PRO A 207 -4.12 0.40 -13.96
N PHE A 208 -2.90 0.30 -13.46
CA PHE A 208 -2.47 -0.81 -12.61
C PHE A 208 -2.71 -0.57 -11.12
N THR A 209 -2.99 0.66 -10.72
CA THR A 209 -3.23 1.02 -9.32
C THR A 209 -4.73 0.98 -9.02
N GLU A 210 -5.15 0.15 -8.08
CA GLU A 210 -6.54 0.09 -7.59
C GLU A 210 -6.66 0.61 -6.15
N VAL A 211 -5.59 0.51 -5.35
CA VAL A 211 -5.55 0.95 -3.96
C VAL A 211 -4.31 1.80 -3.73
N VAL A 212 -4.46 2.93 -3.03
CA VAL A 212 -3.34 3.84 -2.72
C VAL A 212 -3.16 3.95 -1.21
N GLY A 213 -1.96 3.58 -0.74
CA GLY A 213 -1.52 3.81 0.63
C GLY A 213 -0.60 5.02 0.74
N LEU A 214 -0.75 5.80 1.82
CA LEU A 214 0.15 6.90 2.11
C LEU A 214 0.67 6.81 3.55
N TYR A 215 1.98 6.98 3.70
CA TYR A 215 2.57 7.44 4.96
C TYR A 215 3.04 8.88 4.76
N ILE A 216 2.44 9.80 5.48
CA ILE A 216 2.73 11.24 5.34
C ILE A 216 2.81 11.94 6.70
N GLU A 217 3.69 12.93 6.80
CA GLU A 217 3.86 13.78 7.98
C GLU A 217 3.22 15.15 7.79
N SER A 218 3.09 15.60 6.55
CA SER A 218 2.40 16.83 6.14
C SER A 218 1.80 16.67 4.74
N ILE A 219 0.88 17.56 4.36
CA ILE A 219 0.37 17.67 2.98
C ILE A 219 0.68 19.10 2.50
N VAL A 220 1.30 19.22 1.32
CA VAL A 220 1.74 20.50 0.76
C VAL A 220 0.54 21.30 0.28
N ASP A 221 -0.29 20.72 -0.58
CA ASP A 221 -1.52 21.33 -1.08
C ASP A 221 -2.76 20.56 -0.63
N VAL A 222 -3.25 20.88 0.56
CA VAL A 222 -4.40 20.20 1.18
C VAL A 222 -5.65 20.31 0.31
N ARG A 223 -5.88 21.45 -0.35
CA ARG A 223 -7.11 21.66 -1.17
C ARG A 223 -7.08 20.77 -2.41
N ARG A 224 -5.96 20.73 -3.12
CA ARG A 224 -5.81 19.88 -4.31
C ARG A 224 -5.85 18.40 -3.90
N PHE A 225 -5.18 18.02 -2.81
CA PHE A 225 -5.22 16.66 -2.25
C PHE A 225 -6.67 16.23 -1.96
N MET A 226 -7.44 17.04 -1.26
CA MET A 226 -8.86 16.77 -0.96
C MET A 226 -9.70 16.58 -2.23
N LYS A 227 -9.52 17.44 -3.23
CA LYS A 227 -10.23 17.31 -4.52
C LYS A 227 -9.89 16.01 -5.23
N LEU A 228 -8.63 15.61 -5.25
CA LEU A 228 -8.20 14.33 -5.84
C LEU A 228 -8.82 13.14 -5.11
N CYS A 229 -8.81 13.14 -3.77
CA CYS A 229 -9.44 12.09 -2.97
C CYS A 229 -10.95 11.95 -3.24
N GLN A 230 -11.64 13.07 -3.54
CA GLN A 230 -13.05 13.06 -3.88
C GLN A 230 -13.33 12.65 -5.34
N SER A 231 -12.38 12.83 -6.23
CA SER A 231 -12.54 12.56 -7.67
C SER A 231 -12.34 11.09 -8.05
N THR A 232 -11.92 10.25 -7.12
CA THR A 232 -11.63 8.83 -7.38
C THR A 232 -12.48 7.89 -6.54
N SER A 233 -12.81 6.74 -7.12
CA SER A 233 -13.39 5.60 -6.39
C SER A 233 -12.35 4.66 -5.80
N LYS A 234 -11.05 4.84 -6.11
CA LYS A 234 -9.98 4.03 -5.55
C LYS A 234 -9.86 4.31 -4.05
N PRO A 235 -9.78 3.28 -3.18
CA PRO A 235 -9.51 3.47 -1.76
C PRO A 235 -8.18 4.19 -1.53
N ILE A 236 -8.22 5.28 -0.76
CA ILE A 236 -7.04 6.04 -0.35
C ILE A 236 -6.89 5.88 1.15
N ILE A 237 -5.83 5.21 1.58
CA ILE A 237 -5.57 4.85 2.98
C ILE A 237 -4.38 5.66 3.46
N VAL A 238 -4.53 6.38 4.59
CA VAL A 238 -3.49 7.28 5.09
C VAL A 238 -3.10 6.95 6.52
N LEU A 239 -1.84 6.63 6.72
CA LEU A 239 -1.19 6.64 8.02
C LEU A 239 -0.49 8.00 8.20
N LYS A 240 -1.07 8.85 9.06
CA LYS A 240 -0.56 10.20 9.33
C LYS A 240 0.42 10.18 10.52
N GLY A 241 1.69 10.50 10.24
CA GLY A 241 2.69 10.77 11.27
C GLY A 241 2.44 12.12 11.98
N GLY A 242 2.95 12.27 13.21
CA GLY A 242 2.86 13.54 13.96
C GLY A 242 1.46 13.86 14.49
N ARG A 243 0.71 12.86 14.95
CA ARG A 243 -0.65 13.01 15.49
C ARG A 243 -0.72 13.67 16.85
N SER A 244 0.27 13.41 17.70
CA SER A 244 0.39 13.96 19.04
C SER A 244 1.28 15.20 19.06
N PRO A 245 1.20 16.06 20.09
CA PRO A 245 2.14 17.18 20.22
C PRO A 245 3.62 16.76 20.21
N SER A 246 3.96 15.62 20.79
CA SER A 246 5.32 15.09 20.77
C SER A 246 5.72 14.57 19.39
N GLY A 247 4.81 13.85 18.72
CA GLY A 247 5.03 13.39 17.34
C GLY A 247 5.13 14.56 16.35
N ALA A 248 4.34 15.61 16.54
CA ALA A 248 4.42 16.82 15.70
C ALA A 248 5.79 17.51 15.84
N ARG A 249 6.32 17.64 17.07
CA ARG A 249 7.69 18.17 17.30
C ARG A 249 8.76 17.30 16.66
N ALA A 250 8.61 15.95 16.75
CA ALA A 250 9.54 15.02 16.12
C ALA A 250 9.50 15.15 14.57
N ALA A 251 8.33 15.30 13.97
CA ALA A 251 8.18 15.50 12.53
C ALA A 251 8.85 16.80 12.05
N VAL A 252 8.69 17.91 12.79
CA VAL A 252 9.37 19.18 12.48
C VAL A 252 10.89 19.02 12.53
N SER A 253 11.41 18.30 13.53
CA SER A 253 12.85 18.05 13.65
C SER A 253 13.40 17.12 12.58
N HIS A 254 12.57 16.21 12.04
CA HIS A 254 12.99 15.20 11.09
C HIS A 254 12.96 15.67 9.62
N THR A 255 11.94 16.44 9.24
CA THR A 255 11.70 16.81 7.83
C THR A 255 11.58 18.31 7.59
N ALA A 256 11.82 19.15 8.62
CA ALA A 256 11.57 20.60 8.58
C ALA A 256 10.12 20.97 8.16
N SER A 257 9.20 20.01 8.14
CA SER A 257 7.80 20.20 7.72
C SER A 257 6.96 20.64 8.90
N LEU A 258 6.19 21.72 8.75
CA LEU A 258 5.19 22.13 9.73
C LEU A 258 4.11 21.05 9.84
N ALA A 259 4.04 20.37 10.98
CA ALA A 259 2.98 19.43 11.27
C ALA A 259 1.65 20.22 11.38
N GLY A 260 0.74 20.00 10.45
CA GLY A 260 -0.60 20.59 10.49
C GLY A 260 -1.41 20.09 11.71
N ASN A 261 -2.47 20.82 12.05
CA ASN A 261 -3.39 20.40 13.12
C ASN A 261 -4.06 19.06 12.74
N TYR A 262 -3.79 18.03 13.55
CA TYR A 262 -4.28 16.68 13.31
C TYR A 262 -5.80 16.58 13.29
N THR A 263 -6.50 17.32 14.17
CA THR A 263 -7.97 17.34 14.24
C THR A 263 -8.58 17.88 12.94
N ILE A 264 -8.02 18.97 12.43
CA ILE A 264 -8.47 19.52 11.13
C ILE A 264 -8.23 18.51 10.01
N MET A 265 -7.09 17.82 10.02
CA MET A 265 -6.77 16.82 9.02
C MET A 265 -7.71 15.61 9.09
N GLN A 266 -8.09 15.15 10.29
CA GLN A 266 -9.07 14.09 10.46
C GLN A 266 -10.43 14.47 9.86
N HIS A 267 -10.92 15.69 10.12
CA HIS A 267 -12.17 16.16 9.52
C HIS A 267 -12.05 16.23 7.98
N ALA A 268 -10.92 16.68 7.45
CA ALA A 268 -10.68 16.68 6.01
C ALA A 268 -10.69 15.26 5.42
N PHE A 269 -10.07 14.29 6.11
CA PHE A 269 -10.11 12.88 5.70
C PHE A 269 -11.53 12.32 5.69
N THR A 270 -12.31 12.58 6.75
CA THR A 270 -13.71 12.17 6.81
C THR A 270 -14.53 12.76 5.66
N GLN A 271 -14.37 14.05 5.37
CA GLN A 271 -15.09 14.74 4.28
C GLN A 271 -14.72 14.20 2.88
N THR A 272 -13.48 13.76 2.69
CA THR A 272 -12.99 13.31 1.39
C THR A 272 -13.04 11.81 1.20
N GLY A 273 -13.34 11.10 2.28
CA GLY A 273 -13.41 9.66 2.25
C GLY A 273 -12.07 8.95 2.26
N VAL A 274 -11.04 9.62 2.65
CA VAL A 274 -9.78 9.00 3.01
C VAL A 274 -10.00 8.08 4.21
N ILE A 275 -9.42 6.90 4.14
CA ILE A 275 -9.48 5.88 5.18
C ILE A 275 -8.27 6.08 6.10
N PRO A 276 -8.45 6.46 7.37
CA PRO A 276 -7.32 6.58 8.29
C PRO A 276 -6.82 5.20 8.73
N ALA A 277 -5.50 5.03 8.76
CA ALA A 277 -4.83 3.95 9.47
C ALA A 277 -4.11 4.52 10.70
N TYR A 278 -4.07 3.76 11.79
CA TYR A 278 -3.53 4.24 13.07
C TYR A 278 -2.19 3.61 13.45
N ASP A 279 -1.82 2.52 12.79
CA ASP A 279 -0.51 1.88 12.90
C ASP A 279 -0.10 1.21 11.57
N PHE A 280 1.13 0.69 11.54
CA PHE A 280 1.71 0.08 10.33
C PHE A 280 0.99 -1.21 9.92
N ASN A 281 0.56 -2.01 10.89
CA ASN A 281 -0.15 -3.24 10.63
C ASN A 281 -1.55 -2.97 10.06
N GLU A 282 -2.24 -1.97 10.61
CA GLU A 282 -3.55 -1.57 10.10
C GLU A 282 -3.46 -1.00 8.68
N LEU A 283 -2.41 -0.19 8.38
CA LEU A 283 -2.18 0.27 7.01
C LEU A 283 -2.01 -0.91 6.04
N THR A 284 -1.15 -1.88 6.39
CA THR A 284 -0.91 -3.05 5.52
C THR A 284 -2.12 -3.97 5.41
N ASP A 285 -2.90 -4.16 6.47
CA ASP A 285 -4.14 -4.93 6.44
C ASP A 285 -5.20 -4.31 5.55
N LEU A 286 -5.39 -2.99 5.66
CA LEU A 286 -6.33 -2.25 4.82
C LEU A 286 -5.92 -2.33 3.35
N LEU A 287 -4.64 -2.09 3.04
CA LEU A 287 -4.12 -2.21 1.67
C LEU A 287 -4.35 -3.60 1.09
N ARG A 288 -3.97 -4.64 1.85
CA ARG A 288 -4.12 -6.04 1.47
C ARG A 288 -5.59 -6.44 1.32
N GLY A 289 -6.44 -6.02 2.23
CA GLY A 289 -7.87 -6.29 2.19
C GLY A 289 -8.55 -5.64 0.98
N PHE A 290 -8.35 -4.35 0.78
CA PHE A 290 -8.93 -3.61 -0.36
C PHE A 290 -8.41 -4.10 -1.72
N SER A 291 -7.16 -4.57 -1.80
CA SER A 291 -6.63 -5.15 -3.04
C SER A 291 -7.37 -6.39 -3.54
N LYS A 292 -8.23 -6.98 -2.70
CA LYS A 292 -8.94 -8.25 -2.95
C LYS A 292 -10.45 -8.16 -2.82
N THR A 293 -10.98 -7.05 -2.33
CA THR A 293 -12.37 -6.98 -1.87
C THR A 293 -13.14 -5.91 -2.62
N GLY A 294 -14.14 -6.35 -3.41
CA GLY A 294 -15.25 -5.51 -3.85
C GLY A 294 -16.38 -5.53 -2.80
N TYR A 295 -17.32 -4.61 -2.92
CA TYR A 295 -18.50 -4.56 -2.06
C TYR A 295 -19.69 -3.98 -2.82
N ARG A 296 -20.81 -4.71 -2.81
CA ARG A 296 -22.09 -4.18 -3.27
C ARG A 296 -22.81 -3.54 -2.09
N LYS A 297 -23.20 -2.29 -2.26
CA LYS A 297 -23.99 -1.60 -1.23
C LYS A 297 -25.28 -2.38 -0.94
N SER A 298 -25.48 -2.71 0.32
CA SER A 298 -26.71 -3.34 0.82
C SER A 298 -27.04 -2.85 2.25
N ASP A 299 -28.26 -3.08 2.68
CA ASP A 299 -28.70 -2.80 4.06
C ASP A 299 -28.60 -4.05 4.95
N GLY A 300 -27.89 -5.09 4.50
CA GLY A 300 -27.67 -6.33 5.23
C GLY A 300 -26.67 -6.21 6.37
N GLY A 301 -26.55 -7.31 7.13
CA GLY A 301 -25.62 -7.43 8.23
C GLY A 301 -24.48 -8.42 7.94
N THR A 302 -23.62 -8.60 8.93
CA THR A 302 -22.50 -9.54 8.88
C THR A 302 -22.92 -10.90 9.42
N ALA A 303 -22.71 -11.97 8.65
CA ALA A 303 -22.79 -13.33 9.17
C ALA A 303 -21.44 -13.76 9.74
N VAL A 304 -21.44 -14.39 10.91
CA VAL A 304 -20.24 -14.87 11.60
C VAL A 304 -20.33 -16.38 11.73
N ILE A 305 -19.39 -17.09 11.09
CA ILE A 305 -19.24 -18.54 11.20
C ILE A 305 -18.07 -18.80 12.12
N THR A 306 -18.31 -19.41 13.27
CA THR A 306 -17.30 -19.60 14.32
C THR A 306 -17.15 -21.06 14.72
N PHE A 307 -15.91 -21.44 15.03
CA PHE A 307 -15.61 -22.75 15.67
C PHE A 307 -15.76 -22.72 17.19
N SER A 308 -16.16 -21.58 17.77
CA SER A 308 -16.23 -21.39 19.22
C SER A 308 -17.26 -20.35 19.58
N GLY A 309 -18.20 -20.69 20.47
CA GLY A 309 -19.18 -19.73 20.98
C GLY A 309 -18.52 -18.47 21.55
N GLY A 310 -17.41 -18.61 22.30
CA GLY A 310 -16.62 -17.47 22.81
C GLY A 310 -16.04 -16.59 21.69
N GLY A 311 -15.55 -17.17 20.61
CA GLY A 311 -15.09 -16.44 19.44
C GLY A 311 -16.22 -15.66 18.76
N GLY A 312 -17.43 -16.25 18.70
CA GLY A 312 -18.63 -15.57 18.21
C GLY A 312 -19.02 -14.37 19.04
N ILE A 313 -19.03 -14.50 20.38
CA ILE A 313 -19.36 -13.40 21.32
C ILE A 313 -18.41 -12.23 21.13
N VAL A 314 -17.09 -12.47 21.18
CA VAL A 314 -16.08 -11.42 21.04
C VAL A 314 -16.18 -10.73 19.67
N THR A 315 -16.50 -11.51 18.61
CA THR A 315 -16.70 -10.92 17.28
C THR A 315 -17.94 -10.00 17.24
N ALA A 316 -19.01 -10.40 17.90
CA ALA A 316 -20.22 -9.57 17.98
C ALA A 316 -19.96 -8.24 18.71
N ASP A 317 -19.14 -8.26 19.77
CA ASP A 317 -18.73 -7.03 20.47
C ASP A 317 -17.92 -6.10 19.54
N PHE A 318 -16.94 -6.61 18.80
CA PHE A 318 -16.20 -5.81 17.82
C PHE A 318 -17.07 -5.27 16.68
N LEU A 319 -18.04 -6.05 16.21
CA LEU A 319 -19.01 -5.59 15.22
C LEU A 319 -19.84 -4.44 15.75
N HIS A 320 -20.32 -4.54 17.00
CA HIS A 320 -21.05 -3.47 17.67
C HIS A 320 -20.23 -2.19 17.79
N ASP A 321 -18.96 -2.30 18.25
CA ASP A 321 -18.04 -1.17 18.40
C ASP A 321 -17.73 -0.45 17.07
N CYS A 322 -17.92 -1.15 15.96
CA CYS A 322 -17.71 -0.63 14.60
C CYS A 322 -19.02 -0.28 13.87
N ASP A 323 -20.16 -0.22 14.54
CA ASP A 323 -21.49 0.04 13.93
C ASP A 323 -21.81 -0.92 12.76
N LEU A 324 -21.39 -2.17 12.87
CA LEU A 324 -21.69 -3.22 11.91
C LEU A 324 -22.76 -4.17 12.49
N PRO A 325 -23.98 -4.22 11.92
CA PRO A 325 -25.00 -5.10 12.43
C PRO A 325 -24.68 -6.57 12.16
N LEU A 326 -25.03 -7.45 13.10
CA LEU A 326 -25.15 -8.88 12.80
C LEU A 326 -26.33 -9.09 11.84
N ALA A 327 -26.15 -9.97 10.84
CA ALA A 327 -27.22 -10.36 9.94
C ALA A 327 -28.31 -11.12 10.66
N THR A 328 -29.57 -10.84 10.36
CA THR A 328 -30.68 -11.72 10.66
C THR A 328 -30.80 -12.71 9.52
N LEU A 329 -30.51 -13.98 9.77
CA LEU A 329 -30.60 -15.03 8.77
C LEU A 329 -32.04 -15.38 8.47
N ALA A 330 -32.37 -15.60 7.21
CA ALA A 330 -33.71 -16.04 6.79
C ALA A 330 -33.98 -17.46 7.27
N ASP A 331 -35.30 -17.79 7.45
CA ASP A 331 -35.74 -19.12 7.92
C ASP A 331 -35.22 -20.24 7.00
N ASP A 332 -35.23 -20.05 5.69
CA ASP A 332 -34.74 -21.03 4.72
C ASP A 332 -33.20 -21.24 4.89
N THR A 333 -32.46 -20.20 5.17
CA THR A 333 -31.04 -20.27 5.48
C THR A 333 -30.78 -21.05 6.76
N LEU A 334 -31.53 -20.73 7.84
CA LEU A 334 -31.43 -21.44 9.10
C LEU A 334 -31.79 -22.93 8.95
N GLN A 335 -32.86 -23.22 8.19
CA GLN A 335 -33.27 -24.60 7.90
C GLN A 335 -32.18 -25.37 7.10
N SER A 336 -31.55 -24.73 6.13
CA SER A 336 -30.45 -25.31 5.37
C SER A 336 -29.22 -25.59 6.25
N ILE A 337 -28.88 -24.69 7.16
CA ILE A 337 -27.78 -24.88 8.12
C ILE A 337 -28.12 -26.02 9.11
N LYS A 338 -29.37 -26.12 9.54
CA LYS A 338 -29.86 -27.15 10.49
C LYS A 338 -29.67 -28.58 9.98
N GLU A 339 -29.64 -28.80 8.67
CA GLU A 339 -29.39 -30.14 8.09
C GLU A 339 -28.08 -30.79 8.57
N VAL A 340 -27.05 -29.97 8.84
CA VAL A 340 -25.76 -30.44 9.32
C VAL A 340 -25.58 -30.31 10.84
N PHE A 341 -26.54 -29.72 11.55
CA PHE A 341 -26.50 -29.52 13.00
C PHE A 341 -27.00 -30.75 13.77
N PRO A 342 -26.57 -30.93 15.01
CA PRO A 342 -27.21 -31.92 15.88
C PRO A 342 -28.65 -31.47 16.21
N THR A 343 -29.54 -32.44 16.42
CA THR A 343 -30.99 -32.18 16.61
C THR A 343 -31.35 -31.35 17.85
N TRP A 344 -30.44 -31.27 18.80
CA TRP A 344 -30.63 -30.52 20.06
C TRP A 344 -30.19 -29.05 19.96
N MET A 345 -29.59 -28.63 18.82
CA MET A 345 -29.07 -27.27 18.65
C MET A 345 -29.77 -26.56 17.49
N GLU A 346 -30.28 -25.37 17.74
CA GLU A 346 -30.78 -24.48 16.71
C GLU A 346 -29.66 -23.52 16.22
N PRO A 347 -29.45 -23.39 14.91
CA PRO A 347 -28.51 -22.44 14.40
C PRO A 347 -28.97 -20.99 14.62
N SER A 348 -28.02 -20.10 14.90
CA SER A 348 -28.24 -18.66 15.03
C SER A 348 -27.00 -17.91 14.53
N ASN A 349 -27.08 -16.61 14.32
CA ASN A 349 -25.88 -15.79 14.01
C ASN A 349 -25.43 -15.05 15.29
N PRO A 350 -24.19 -15.23 15.76
CA PRO A 350 -23.08 -16.06 15.25
C PRO A 350 -23.39 -17.54 15.16
N VAL A 351 -22.97 -18.19 14.06
CA VAL A 351 -23.22 -19.61 13.81
C VAL A 351 -22.07 -20.42 14.42
N ASP A 352 -22.27 -20.95 15.64
CA ASP A 352 -21.30 -21.84 16.28
C ASP A 352 -21.40 -23.24 15.67
N ILE A 353 -20.43 -23.58 14.82
CA ILE A 353 -20.45 -24.82 14.04
C ILE A 353 -19.74 -25.98 14.72
N TRP A 354 -19.11 -25.80 15.90
CA TRP A 354 -18.29 -26.86 16.48
C TRP A 354 -19.05 -28.17 16.74
N PRO A 355 -20.26 -28.17 17.31
CA PRO A 355 -21.03 -29.42 17.49
C PRO A 355 -21.41 -30.10 16.17
N ALA A 356 -21.62 -29.33 15.11
CA ALA A 356 -21.88 -29.87 13.78
C ALA A 356 -20.62 -30.51 13.17
N VAL A 357 -19.45 -29.86 13.36
CA VAL A 357 -18.15 -30.36 12.91
C VAL A 357 -17.77 -31.68 13.57
N GLU A 358 -18.03 -31.82 14.87
CA GLU A 358 -17.79 -33.10 15.58
C GLU A 358 -18.64 -34.24 15.01
N LYS A 359 -19.83 -33.94 14.54
CA LYS A 359 -20.75 -34.92 13.97
C LYS A 359 -20.45 -35.27 12.51
N ASN A 360 -20.15 -34.30 11.67
CA ASN A 360 -20.13 -34.43 10.22
C ASN A 360 -18.74 -34.14 9.58
N GLY A 361 -17.74 -33.72 10.37
CA GLY A 361 -16.44 -33.33 9.91
C GLY A 361 -16.33 -31.86 9.49
N VAL A 362 -15.11 -31.39 9.32
CA VAL A 362 -14.79 -29.96 9.13
C VAL A 362 -15.32 -29.45 7.77
N GLU A 363 -14.82 -30.01 6.68
CA GLU A 363 -15.07 -29.51 5.32
C GLU A 363 -16.56 -29.49 4.95
N PRO A 364 -17.36 -30.56 5.17
CA PRO A 364 -18.79 -30.55 4.82
C PRO A 364 -19.58 -29.46 5.56
N VAL A 365 -19.28 -29.25 6.85
CA VAL A 365 -19.99 -28.26 7.68
C VAL A 365 -19.64 -26.83 7.25
N TYR A 366 -18.34 -26.50 7.15
CA TYR A 366 -17.93 -25.16 6.71
C TYR A 366 -18.47 -24.84 5.32
N THR A 367 -18.35 -25.77 4.37
CA THR A 367 -18.86 -25.57 3.01
C THR A 367 -20.35 -25.32 2.98
N LYS A 368 -21.14 -26.13 3.67
CA LYS A 368 -22.61 -25.98 3.74
C LYS A 368 -23.02 -24.67 4.38
N VAL A 369 -22.41 -24.30 5.52
CA VAL A 369 -22.78 -23.09 6.27
C VAL A 369 -22.34 -21.82 5.53
N MET A 370 -21.12 -21.82 4.93
CA MET A 370 -20.66 -20.70 4.12
C MET A 370 -21.55 -20.47 2.89
N ASP A 371 -21.92 -21.55 2.20
CA ASP A 371 -22.77 -21.49 1.02
C ASP A 371 -24.17 -20.97 1.35
N ALA A 372 -24.79 -21.46 2.42
CA ALA A 372 -26.09 -20.99 2.87
C ALA A 372 -26.05 -19.51 3.27
N ALA A 373 -25.05 -19.10 4.05
CA ALA A 373 -24.96 -17.73 4.56
C ALA A 373 -24.65 -16.71 3.46
N ILE A 374 -23.81 -17.02 2.46
CA ILE A 374 -23.47 -16.04 1.42
C ILE A 374 -24.63 -15.77 0.46
N HIS A 375 -25.52 -16.73 0.27
CA HIS A 375 -26.73 -16.58 -0.57
C HIS A 375 -27.90 -15.89 0.16
N ASP A 376 -27.83 -15.72 1.48
CA ASP A 376 -28.86 -15.05 2.25
C ASP A 376 -28.90 -13.54 1.91
N ASP A 377 -30.07 -13.03 1.54
CA ASP A 377 -30.24 -11.60 1.18
C ASP A 377 -30.03 -10.65 2.37
N GLY A 378 -30.24 -11.12 3.60
CA GLY A 378 -29.96 -10.38 4.83
C GLY A 378 -28.47 -10.29 5.17
N VAL A 379 -27.62 -11.03 4.45
CA VAL A 379 -26.16 -11.06 4.66
C VAL A 379 -25.46 -10.23 3.60
N ASP A 380 -24.68 -9.25 4.01
CA ASP A 380 -23.85 -8.43 3.12
C ASP A 380 -22.35 -8.71 3.23
N SER A 381 -21.91 -9.41 4.27
CA SER A 381 -20.51 -9.78 4.50
C SER A 381 -20.40 -11.03 5.38
N LEU A 382 -19.31 -11.79 5.22
CA LEU A 382 -19.02 -12.97 6.02
C LEU A 382 -17.70 -12.80 6.79
N ILE A 383 -17.73 -13.19 8.06
CA ILE A 383 -16.56 -13.49 8.87
C ILE A 383 -16.52 -14.99 9.12
N VAL A 384 -15.47 -15.66 8.65
CA VAL A 384 -15.27 -17.07 8.89
C VAL A 384 -14.08 -17.27 9.83
N GLN A 385 -14.34 -17.88 10.97
CA GLN A 385 -13.30 -18.20 11.95
C GLN A 385 -12.83 -19.64 11.75
N VAL A 386 -11.51 -19.82 11.70
CA VAL A 386 -10.90 -21.11 11.37
C VAL A 386 -9.77 -21.42 12.34
N PHE A 387 -9.65 -22.70 12.67
CA PHE A 387 -8.51 -23.22 13.41
C PHE A 387 -7.51 -23.87 12.44
N SER A 388 -6.31 -23.29 12.28
CA SER A 388 -5.28 -23.83 11.40
C SER A 388 -4.81 -25.23 11.83
N GLY A 389 -4.46 -26.07 10.86
CA GLY A 389 -4.06 -27.45 11.09
C GLY A 389 -5.20 -28.46 11.16
N ARG A 390 -6.47 -27.98 11.15
CA ARG A 390 -7.67 -28.81 10.97
C ARG A 390 -8.45 -28.51 9.71
N CYS A 391 -8.12 -27.40 9.05
CA CYS A 391 -8.77 -26.93 7.83
C CYS A 391 -7.76 -26.87 6.69
N ASP A 392 -8.21 -27.28 5.50
CA ASP A 392 -7.47 -27.05 4.26
C ASP A 392 -8.05 -25.83 3.53
N SER A 393 -7.19 -25.00 2.92
CA SER A 393 -7.63 -23.80 2.22
C SER A 393 -8.52 -24.11 1.01
N SER A 394 -8.43 -25.32 0.44
CA SER A 394 -9.27 -25.74 -0.69
C SER A 394 -10.77 -25.71 -0.41
N MET A 395 -11.19 -25.86 0.85
CA MET A 395 -12.60 -25.74 1.24
C MET A 395 -13.21 -24.35 0.99
N PHE A 396 -12.36 -23.35 0.76
CA PHE A 396 -12.78 -22.00 0.43
C PHE A 396 -12.92 -21.70 -1.08
N ARG A 397 -12.66 -22.66 -1.96
CA ARG A 397 -12.71 -22.43 -3.42
C ARG A 397 -14.08 -21.95 -3.90
N SER A 398 -15.16 -22.56 -3.40
CA SER A 398 -16.53 -22.14 -3.75
C SER A 398 -16.81 -20.71 -3.28
N ILE A 399 -16.52 -20.41 -2.03
CA ILE A 399 -16.79 -19.10 -1.43
C ILE A 399 -15.92 -18.02 -2.07
N SER A 400 -14.69 -18.33 -2.51
CA SER A 400 -13.84 -17.40 -3.25
C SER A 400 -14.46 -16.95 -4.59
N ARG A 401 -15.18 -17.83 -5.26
CA ARG A 401 -15.93 -17.49 -6.47
C ARG A 401 -17.18 -16.70 -6.13
N LEU A 402 -18.01 -17.20 -5.22
CA LEU A 402 -19.29 -16.61 -4.84
C LEU A 402 -19.15 -15.18 -4.30
N LYS A 403 -18.13 -14.89 -3.51
CA LYS A 403 -17.89 -13.53 -3.01
C LYS A 403 -17.70 -12.50 -4.13
N LYS A 404 -17.11 -12.91 -5.26
CA LYS A 404 -16.92 -12.05 -6.44
C LYS A 404 -18.21 -11.90 -7.24
N GLU A 405 -18.97 -13.01 -7.42
CA GLU A 405 -20.22 -13.02 -8.16
C GLU A 405 -21.30 -12.20 -7.44
N LEU A 406 -21.30 -12.22 -6.12
CA LEU A 406 -22.30 -11.55 -5.27
C LEU A 406 -21.84 -10.20 -4.73
N ASP A 407 -20.59 -9.81 -4.98
CA ASP A 407 -19.93 -8.60 -4.44
C ASP A 407 -20.06 -8.49 -2.90
N LYS A 408 -19.97 -9.62 -2.21
CA LYS A 408 -20.01 -9.70 -0.74
C LYS A 408 -18.61 -9.93 -0.17
N PRO A 409 -18.09 -9.05 0.71
CA PRO A 409 -16.82 -9.27 1.39
C PRO A 409 -16.85 -10.56 2.22
N VAL A 410 -15.81 -11.37 2.06
CA VAL A 410 -15.55 -12.52 2.92
C VAL A 410 -14.16 -12.33 3.52
N ILE A 411 -14.06 -12.37 4.83
CA ILE A 411 -12.79 -12.35 5.55
C ILE A 411 -12.65 -13.59 6.43
N VAL A 412 -11.41 -13.99 6.69
CA VAL A 412 -11.12 -15.11 7.57
C VAL A 412 -10.28 -14.63 8.75
N TRP A 413 -10.74 -14.97 9.96
CA TRP A 413 -9.89 -14.96 11.14
C TRP A 413 -9.33 -16.36 11.37
N VAL A 414 -8.02 -16.46 11.45
CA VAL A 414 -7.33 -17.73 11.66
C VAL A 414 -6.61 -17.75 12.99
N ALA A 415 -6.88 -18.79 13.78
CA ALA A 415 -6.13 -19.11 14.99
C ALA A 415 -5.37 -20.43 14.83
N GLY A 416 -4.26 -20.59 15.54
CA GLY A 416 -3.52 -21.87 15.57
C GLY A 416 -2.00 -21.73 15.61
N MET A 417 -1.29 -22.83 15.33
CA MET A 417 0.16 -22.87 15.36
C MET A 417 0.77 -22.26 14.10
N ARG A 418 1.97 -21.66 14.23
CA ARG A 418 2.65 -20.84 13.20
C ARG A 418 2.75 -21.51 11.83
N GLU A 419 3.30 -22.68 11.71
CA GLU A 419 3.58 -23.33 10.41
C GLU A 419 2.30 -23.65 9.62
N PRO A 420 1.29 -24.36 10.19
CA PRO A 420 0.04 -24.59 9.51
C PRO A 420 -0.70 -23.27 9.18
N LEU A 421 -0.63 -22.29 10.08
CA LEU A 421 -1.25 -20.97 9.90
C LEU A 421 -0.69 -20.25 8.68
N HIS A 422 0.62 -20.19 8.53
CA HIS A 422 1.26 -19.46 7.43
C HIS A 422 0.90 -20.06 6.06
N THR A 423 0.94 -21.40 5.93
CA THR A 423 0.56 -22.10 4.69
C THR A 423 -0.92 -21.90 4.36
N PHE A 424 -1.80 -22.01 5.36
CA PHE A 424 -3.23 -21.82 5.20
C PHE A 424 -3.56 -20.38 4.80
N LYS A 425 -2.98 -19.39 5.49
CA LYS A 425 -3.13 -17.96 5.17
C LYS A 425 -2.74 -17.67 3.73
N ARG A 426 -1.57 -18.12 3.29
CA ARG A 426 -1.12 -17.92 1.91
C ARG A 426 -2.09 -18.51 0.89
N GLY A 427 -2.58 -19.72 1.11
CA GLY A 427 -3.56 -20.36 0.22
C GLY A 427 -4.86 -19.56 0.09
N LEU A 428 -5.39 -18.99 1.17
CA LEU A 428 -6.57 -18.13 1.12
C LEU A 428 -6.30 -16.79 0.45
N GLU A 429 -5.16 -16.16 0.74
CA GLU A 429 -4.76 -14.90 0.13
C GLU A 429 -4.58 -15.01 -1.39
N GLU A 430 -4.04 -16.12 -1.88
CA GLU A 430 -3.95 -16.44 -3.32
C GLU A 430 -5.34 -16.61 -3.97
N MET A 431 -6.32 -17.11 -3.22
CA MET A 431 -7.73 -17.16 -3.66
C MET A 431 -8.44 -15.81 -3.56
N GLY A 432 -7.77 -14.75 -3.13
CA GLY A 432 -8.33 -13.42 -2.97
C GLY A 432 -9.20 -13.26 -1.72
N ILE A 433 -9.00 -14.06 -0.67
CA ILE A 433 -9.70 -13.94 0.61
C ILE A 433 -8.73 -13.33 1.64
N PRO A 434 -9.00 -12.13 2.18
CA PRO A 434 -8.17 -11.52 3.21
C PRO A 434 -8.21 -12.33 4.51
N VAL A 435 -7.03 -12.57 5.09
CA VAL A 435 -6.87 -13.34 6.34
C VAL A 435 -6.30 -12.45 7.43
N PHE A 436 -6.91 -12.50 8.60
CA PHE A 436 -6.49 -11.76 9.79
C PHE A 436 -6.13 -12.71 10.93
N GLU A 437 -5.06 -12.37 11.65
CA GLU A 437 -4.61 -13.14 12.81
C GLU A 437 -5.21 -12.60 14.13
N GLU A 438 -5.93 -11.48 14.04
CA GLU A 438 -6.68 -10.88 15.14
C GLU A 438 -8.02 -10.37 14.62
N ILE A 439 -9.11 -10.78 15.29
CA ILE A 439 -10.48 -10.58 14.78
C ILE A 439 -10.88 -9.10 14.72
N GLY A 440 -10.48 -8.30 15.70
CA GLY A 440 -10.78 -6.86 15.72
C GLY A 440 -10.17 -6.11 14.52
N ARG A 441 -9.02 -6.57 13.99
CA ARG A 441 -8.41 -6.00 12.77
C ARG A 441 -9.26 -6.33 11.54
N GLY A 442 -9.78 -7.57 11.46
CA GLY A 442 -10.71 -7.98 10.40
C GLY A 442 -12.01 -7.20 10.42
N VAL A 443 -12.58 -6.96 11.59
CA VAL A 443 -13.82 -6.16 11.75
C VAL A 443 -13.58 -4.71 11.37
N ARG A 444 -12.48 -4.08 11.79
CA ARG A 444 -12.11 -2.72 11.36
C ARG A 444 -11.94 -2.61 9.85
N PHE A 445 -11.36 -3.63 9.22
CA PHE A 445 -11.29 -3.68 7.75
C PHE A 445 -12.69 -3.71 7.11
N LEU A 446 -13.62 -4.56 7.58
CA LEU A 446 -15.01 -4.58 7.07
C LEU A 446 -15.72 -3.24 7.27
N HIS A 447 -15.52 -2.59 8.41
CA HIS A 447 -16.04 -1.25 8.66
C HIS A 447 -15.51 -0.24 7.63
N ALA A 448 -14.18 -0.25 7.36
CA ALA A 448 -13.57 0.61 6.36
C ALA A 448 -14.13 0.34 4.94
N VAL A 449 -14.35 -0.92 4.58
CA VAL A 449 -14.98 -1.31 3.30
C VAL A 449 -16.39 -0.72 3.20
N LYS A 450 -17.24 -0.95 4.20
CA LYS A 450 -18.62 -0.41 4.20
C LYS A 450 -18.64 1.12 4.16
N GLN A 451 -17.78 1.77 4.93
CA GLN A 451 -17.67 3.24 4.89
C GLN A 451 -17.25 3.74 3.51
N HIS A 452 -16.26 3.11 2.89
CA HIS A 452 -15.75 3.52 1.58
C HIS A 452 -16.82 3.42 0.49
N TYR A 453 -17.50 2.30 0.38
CA TYR A 453 -18.47 2.05 -0.69
C TYR A 453 -19.85 2.67 -0.42
N ASN A 454 -20.21 2.96 0.85
CA ASN A 454 -21.47 3.61 1.21
C ASN A 454 -21.45 5.14 1.13
N LYS A 455 -20.28 5.74 0.80
CA LYS A 455 -20.20 7.20 0.66
C LYS A 455 -21.15 7.71 -0.40
N LYS A 456 -21.95 8.71 -0.01
CA LYS A 456 -22.61 9.56 -1.00
C LYS A 456 -21.53 10.42 -1.67
N PRO A 457 -21.51 10.53 -3.02
CA PRO A 457 -20.65 11.53 -3.65
C PRO A 457 -20.98 12.90 -3.06
N TYR A 458 -19.99 13.55 -2.45
CA TYR A 458 -20.16 14.91 -1.99
C TYR A 458 -20.26 15.82 -3.22
N ASN A 459 -21.46 16.27 -3.54
CA ASN A 459 -21.65 17.36 -4.49
C ASN A 459 -21.15 18.64 -3.83
N LEU A 460 -19.89 18.98 -4.02
CA LEU A 460 -19.41 20.34 -3.79
C LEU A 460 -19.91 21.22 -4.93
N SER A 461 -21.16 21.69 -4.83
CA SER A 461 -21.53 22.95 -5.47
C SER A 461 -20.82 24.07 -4.69
N ILE A 462 -19.59 24.37 -5.08
CA ILE A 462 -18.91 25.59 -4.62
C ILE A 462 -19.48 26.71 -5.50
N SER A 463 -20.43 27.47 -4.90
CA SER A 463 -20.83 28.81 -5.39
C SER A 463 -19.66 29.78 -5.28
#